data_548722019296964a8ac9c9e4a55aab5b
#
_entry.id   548722019296964a8ac9c9e4a55aab5b
#
_cell.length_a   1.000
_cell.length_b   1.000
_cell.length_c   1.000
_cell.angle_alpha   90.00
_cell.angle_beta   90.00
_cell.angle_gamma   90.00
#
_symmetry.space_group_name_H-M   'P 1'
#
loop_
_entity.id
_entity.type
_entity.pdbx_description
1 polymer ?
#
loop_
_entity_poly.entity_id
_entity_poly.type
_entity_poly.pdbx_seq_one_letter_code
_entity_poly.pdbx_strand_id
1 'polypeptide(L)'
;MKKKWFGIAAVTAIAAATMMTGISAYLTDKENKTNTFTIGSVDIDLKEENWEQLPRSEDTNEDGIIDENDIPDEATHMYPTQKIVKDPSVLNQGNNSAWIYLQVTVPKAEVITVDIDGKRLNDGKAVLTQLYEYKADETQWTLLKQNTDAVNANVYLYAVKSPIEVGKQTVPLFEEITLVNLIEGQLDPDEIQMIDIKAFAIQSDNTGTNIEAWNKYVNQADDQIKEAILIKD
;
A
#
# COMPACT_ATOMS: atom_id res chain seq x y z
N MET A 1 19.68 -45.78 -30.52
CA MET A 1 19.98 -44.96 -29.34
C MET A 1 19.47 -43.54 -29.57
N LYS A 2 18.32 -43.18 -29.02
CA LYS A 2 17.75 -41.83 -29.19
C LYS A 2 17.91 -41.09 -27.85
N LYS A 3 18.76 -40.04 -27.80
CA LYS A 3 18.93 -39.16 -26.68
C LYS A 3 17.75 -38.19 -26.61
N LYS A 4 17.01 -38.18 -25.51
CA LYS A 4 15.99 -37.17 -25.21
C LYS A 4 16.71 -35.98 -24.54
N TRP A 5 16.60 -34.83 -25.16
CA TRP A 5 16.98 -33.55 -24.57
C TRP A 5 15.80 -33.03 -23.75
N PHE A 6 16.05 -32.79 -22.48
CA PHE A 6 15.16 -31.98 -21.64
C PHE A 6 15.59 -30.52 -21.79
N GLY A 7 14.73 -29.71 -22.36
CA GLY A 7 14.91 -28.27 -22.40
C GLY A 7 14.49 -27.67 -21.07
N ILE A 8 15.44 -27.04 -20.38
CA ILE A 8 15.18 -26.17 -19.23
C ILE A 8 14.77 -24.83 -19.82
N ALA A 9 13.52 -24.42 -19.65
CA ALA A 9 13.09 -23.07 -19.94
C ALA A 9 13.49 -22.19 -18.74
N ALA A 10 14.57 -21.41 -18.93
CA ALA A 10 14.91 -20.34 -18.02
C ALA A 10 13.98 -19.15 -18.31
N VAL A 11 13.11 -18.83 -17.38
CA VAL A 11 12.33 -17.58 -17.40
C VAL A 11 13.25 -16.49 -16.85
N THR A 12 13.78 -15.67 -17.74
CA THR A 12 14.55 -14.47 -17.40
C THR A 12 13.55 -13.36 -17.09
N ALA A 13 13.38 -13.02 -15.82
CA ALA A 13 12.71 -11.79 -15.40
C ALA A 13 13.67 -10.62 -15.74
N ILE A 14 13.25 -9.76 -16.66
CA ILE A 14 13.95 -8.51 -16.98
C ILE A 14 13.42 -7.46 -16.00
N ALA A 15 14.20 -7.14 -14.98
CA ALA A 15 13.97 -5.96 -14.18
C ALA A 15 14.43 -4.74 -15.01
N ALA A 16 13.49 -3.96 -15.50
CA ALA A 16 13.78 -2.65 -16.08
C ALA A 16 13.87 -1.64 -14.93
N ALA A 17 15.10 -1.29 -14.54
CA ALA A 17 15.33 -0.12 -13.70
C ALA A 17 15.22 1.12 -14.58
N THR A 18 14.11 1.83 -14.52
CA THR A 18 13.99 3.20 -15.04
C THR A 18 14.34 4.17 -13.93
N MET A 19 15.47 4.87 -14.09
CA MET A 19 15.77 6.07 -13.33
C MET A 19 14.77 7.14 -13.74
N MET A 20 13.92 7.57 -12.82
CA MET A 20 13.08 8.75 -13.01
C MET A 20 13.68 9.91 -12.24
N THR A 21 14.04 10.94 -12.98
CA THR A 21 14.31 12.29 -12.50
C THR A 21 12.96 12.98 -12.30
N GLY A 22 12.77 13.48 -11.11
CA GLY A 22 11.74 14.34 -10.54
C GLY A 22 10.48 14.59 -11.32
N ILE A 23 9.35 14.54 -10.65
CA ILE A 23 8.23 15.49 -10.81
C ILE A 23 7.03 15.06 -9.94
N SER A 24 6.45 16.04 -9.23
CA SER A 24 5.06 16.25 -8.80
C SER A 24 4.44 15.35 -7.70
N ALA A 25 3.76 16.00 -6.78
CA ALA A 25 3.01 15.43 -5.66
C ALA A 25 1.86 14.52 -6.13
N TYR A 26 2.05 13.20 -6.09
CA TYR A 26 1.09 12.24 -6.60
C TYR A 26 0.79 11.11 -5.60
N LEU A 27 -0.50 10.88 -5.35
CA LEU A 27 -0.97 9.61 -4.85
C LEU A 27 -0.94 8.62 -6.02
N THR A 28 0.17 7.94 -6.27
CA THR A 28 0.19 6.85 -7.25
C THR A 28 0.00 5.53 -6.54
N ASP A 29 -0.96 4.79 -7.01
CA ASP A 29 -1.11 3.39 -6.67
C ASP A 29 -0.08 2.59 -7.45
N LYS A 30 0.89 1.99 -6.76
CA LYS A 30 1.74 0.96 -7.35
C LYS A 30 1.25 -0.38 -6.85
N GLU A 31 0.50 -1.04 -7.71
CA GLU A 31 0.19 -2.44 -7.52
C GLU A 31 1.49 -3.27 -7.48
N ASN A 32 1.99 -3.54 -6.28
CA ASN A 32 3.09 -4.48 -6.09
C ASN A 32 2.51 -5.88 -5.91
N LYS A 33 2.30 -6.60 -7.03
CA LYS A 33 1.96 -8.02 -6.98
C LYS A 33 3.19 -8.81 -6.56
N THR A 34 3.19 -9.29 -5.33
CA THR A 34 4.20 -10.24 -4.86
C THR A 34 3.61 -11.63 -4.89
N ASN A 35 3.95 -12.42 -5.91
CA ASN A 35 3.59 -13.83 -5.98
C ASN A 35 4.61 -14.64 -5.18
N THR A 36 4.21 -15.13 -4.01
CA THR A 36 5.03 -16.01 -3.20
C THR A 36 4.64 -17.46 -3.46
N PHE A 37 5.55 -18.25 -4.07
CA PHE A 37 5.36 -19.68 -4.27
C PHE A 37 5.76 -20.44 -2.99
N THR A 38 4.82 -20.71 -2.11
CA THR A 38 4.91 -21.82 -1.16
C THR A 38 4.10 -22.99 -1.73
N ILE A 39 4.37 -24.25 -1.32
CA ILE A 39 3.70 -25.46 -1.80
C ILE A 39 2.19 -25.33 -1.58
N GLY A 40 1.48 -24.91 -2.62
CA GLY A 40 0.11 -24.43 -2.65
C GLY A 40 0.12 -22.99 -3.16
N SER A 41 -0.45 -22.69 -4.33
CA SER A 41 -0.37 -21.35 -4.90
C SER A 41 -1.26 -20.38 -4.11
N VAL A 42 -0.63 -19.42 -3.44
CA VAL A 42 -1.30 -18.20 -2.99
C VAL A 42 -1.19 -17.20 -4.12
N ASP A 43 -2.30 -16.74 -4.62
CA ASP A 43 -2.42 -15.69 -5.62
C ASP A 43 -3.43 -14.67 -5.09
N ILE A 44 -3.02 -13.41 -5.03
CA ILE A 44 -3.84 -12.33 -4.51
C ILE A 44 -3.84 -11.15 -5.47
N ASP A 45 -4.93 -10.42 -5.47
CA ASP A 45 -5.12 -9.22 -6.25
C ASP A 45 -5.53 -8.08 -5.32
N LEU A 46 -4.69 -7.04 -5.25
CA LEU A 46 -4.99 -5.82 -4.51
C LEU A 46 -5.94 -4.98 -5.35
N LYS A 47 -7.04 -4.55 -4.75
CA LYS A 47 -8.12 -3.78 -5.37
C LYS A 47 -8.33 -2.48 -4.63
N GLU A 48 -8.62 -1.43 -5.36
CA GLU A 48 -9.09 -0.14 -4.89
C GLU A 48 -10.25 0.32 -5.79
N GLU A 49 -11.38 -0.42 -5.71
CA GLU A 49 -12.46 -0.35 -6.72
C GLU A 49 -13.06 1.05 -6.88
N ASN A 50 -13.22 1.80 -5.80
CA ASN A 50 -13.77 3.15 -5.88
C ASN A 50 -12.70 4.17 -6.29
N TRP A 51 -11.45 4.01 -5.86
CA TRP A 51 -10.32 4.82 -6.29
C TRP A 51 -10.07 4.68 -7.79
N GLU A 52 -10.08 3.45 -8.32
CA GLU A 52 -9.88 3.15 -9.74
C GLU A 52 -10.95 3.79 -10.64
N GLN A 53 -12.17 4.02 -10.11
CA GLN A 53 -13.29 4.62 -10.84
C GLN A 53 -13.31 6.15 -10.78
N LEU A 54 -12.44 6.79 -10.00
CA LEU A 54 -12.39 8.25 -9.94
C LEU A 54 -11.98 8.84 -11.30
N PRO A 55 -12.57 9.99 -11.70
CA PRO A 55 -12.22 10.65 -12.94
C PRO A 55 -10.75 11.08 -12.99
N ARG A 56 -10.15 10.94 -14.16
CA ARG A 56 -8.79 11.38 -14.49
C ARG A 56 -8.84 12.18 -15.78
N SER A 57 -8.29 13.36 -15.79
CA SER A 57 -8.28 14.27 -16.96
C SER A 57 -6.89 14.60 -17.47
N GLU A 58 -5.85 14.21 -16.72
CA GLU A 58 -4.46 14.52 -17.04
C GLU A 58 -3.62 13.23 -17.06
N ASP A 59 -2.71 13.13 -18.03
CA ASP A 59 -1.66 12.11 -18.08
C ASP A 59 -0.58 12.52 -17.09
N THR A 60 -0.72 12.03 -15.86
CA THR A 60 0.12 12.45 -14.74
C THR A 60 1.37 11.62 -14.61
N ASN A 61 1.40 10.44 -15.23
CA ASN A 61 2.57 9.55 -15.30
C ASN A 61 3.40 9.74 -16.58
N GLU A 62 2.92 10.60 -17.52
CA GLU A 62 3.58 10.95 -18.78
C GLU A 62 3.82 9.77 -19.73
N ASP A 63 2.97 8.74 -19.69
CA ASP A 63 3.08 7.59 -20.59
C ASP A 63 2.32 7.77 -21.91
N GLY A 64 1.55 8.85 -22.04
CA GLY A 64 0.76 9.21 -23.22
C GLY A 64 -0.64 8.63 -23.24
N ILE A 65 -1.10 8.03 -22.14
CA ILE A 65 -2.44 7.44 -21.99
C ILE A 65 -3.04 7.95 -20.68
N ILE A 66 -4.27 8.41 -20.69
CA ILE A 66 -5.00 8.73 -19.46
C ILE A 66 -5.76 7.48 -19.01
N ASP A 67 -5.32 6.85 -17.92
CA ASP A 67 -5.90 5.61 -17.40
C ASP A 67 -5.84 5.51 -15.86
N GLU A 68 -6.04 4.31 -15.33
CA GLU A 68 -6.03 4.04 -13.87
C GLU A 68 -4.68 4.23 -13.19
N ASN A 69 -3.59 4.34 -13.95
CA ASN A 69 -2.25 4.62 -13.41
C ASN A 69 -2.01 6.10 -13.19
N ASP A 70 -2.91 6.95 -13.67
CA ASP A 70 -2.88 8.39 -13.43
C ASP A 70 -3.53 8.75 -12.11
N ILE A 71 -3.30 10.00 -11.70
CA ILE A 71 -3.88 10.51 -10.46
C ILE A 71 -5.31 10.96 -10.72
N PRO A 72 -6.24 10.57 -9.86
CA PRO A 72 -7.58 11.12 -9.92
C PRO A 72 -7.58 12.65 -9.77
N ASP A 73 -8.44 13.33 -10.51
CA ASP A 73 -8.58 14.79 -10.49
C ASP A 73 -8.77 15.33 -9.06
N GLU A 74 -9.47 14.58 -8.21
CA GLU A 74 -9.68 14.95 -6.79
C GLU A 74 -8.41 14.90 -5.94
N ALA A 75 -7.38 14.18 -6.39
CA ALA A 75 -6.11 14.01 -5.67
C ALA A 75 -4.99 14.91 -6.18
N THR A 76 -5.17 15.61 -7.30
CA THR A 76 -4.12 16.45 -7.90
C THR A 76 -3.82 17.74 -7.15
N HIS A 77 -4.77 18.30 -6.41
CA HIS A 77 -4.61 19.57 -5.70
C HIS A 77 -5.35 19.53 -4.36
N MET A 78 -4.97 18.57 -3.52
CA MET A 78 -5.62 18.39 -2.21
C MET A 78 -5.44 19.61 -1.30
N TYR A 79 -6.51 20.00 -0.64
CA TYR A 79 -6.49 21.04 0.40
C TYR A 79 -6.64 20.42 1.80
N PRO A 80 -6.19 21.10 2.86
CA PRO A 80 -6.32 20.63 4.23
C PRO A 80 -7.74 20.17 4.58
N THR A 81 -7.87 19.05 5.26
CA THR A 81 -9.13 18.38 5.63
C THR A 81 -9.94 17.77 4.50
N GLN A 82 -9.47 17.87 3.27
CA GLN A 82 -10.13 17.18 2.17
C GLN A 82 -10.09 15.67 2.37
N LYS A 83 -11.22 15.05 2.09
CA LYS A 83 -11.37 13.61 2.05
C LYS A 83 -11.36 13.13 0.62
N ILE A 84 -10.74 11.99 0.40
CA ILE A 84 -10.75 11.30 -0.88
C ILE A 84 -10.98 9.81 -0.65
N VAL A 85 -11.71 9.20 -1.56
CA VAL A 85 -11.93 7.76 -1.56
C VAL A 85 -10.60 7.06 -1.77
N LYS A 86 -10.33 6.03 -0.94
CA LYS A 86 -9.24 5.08 -1.12
C LYS A 86 -9.60 3.83 -0.34
N ASP A 87 -9.82 2.72 -1.03
CA ASP A 87 -10.52 1.55 -0.49
C ASP A 87 -9.76 0.23 -0.72
N PRO A 88 -8.52 0.10 -0.19
CA PRO A 88 -7.70 -1.08 -0.43
C PRO A 88 -8.33 -2.35 0.15
N SER A 89 -8.56 -3.31 -0.71
CA SER A 89 -9.08 -4.64 -0.43
C SER A 89 -8.28 -5.68 -1.21
N VAL A 90 -8.40 -6.96 -0.83
CA VAL A 90 -7.62 -8.03 -1.46
C VAL A 90 -8.51 -9.20 -1.82
N LEU A 91 -8.48 -9.59 -3.09
CA LEU A 91 -9.11 -10.79 -3.62
C LEU A 91 -8.14 -11.97 -3.54
N ASN A 92 -8.56 -13.08 -2.93
CA ASN A 92 -7.83 -14.34 -2.97
C ASN A 92 -8.17 -15.10 -4.26
N GLN A 93 -7.28 -15.03 -5.24
CA GLN A 93 -7.40 -15.77 -6.51
C GLN A 93 -6.66 -17.11 -6.49
N GLY A 94 -6.03 -17.47 -5.37
CA GLY A 94 -5.27 -18.69 -5.19
C GLY A 94 -6.12 -19.96 -5.12
N ASN A 95 -5.48 -21.07 -4.78
CA ASN A 95 -6.14 -22.36 -4.68
C ASN A 95 -6.38 -22.80 -3.21
N ASN A 96 -5.90 -22.03 -2.24
CA ASN A 96 -6.05 -22.29 -0.82
C ASN A 96 -6.54 -21.05 -0.09
N SER A 97 -7.22 -21.23 1.05
CA SER A 97 -7.51 -20.14 1.98
C SER A 97 -6.21 -19.52 2.46
N ALA A 98 -6.19 -18.21 2.60
CA ALA A 98 -4.98 -17.45 2.90
C ALA A 98 -5.16 -16.46 4.05
N TRP A 99 -4.12 -16.31 4.87
CA TRP A 99 -3.91 -15.13 5.68
C TRP A 99 -3.44 -14.00 4.78
N ILE A 100 -4.11 -12.85 4.86
CA ILE A 100 -3.82 -11.66 4.06
C ILE A 100 -3.35 -10.55 4.98
N TYR A 101 -2.35 -9.80 4.49
CA TYR A 101 -1.76 -8.66 5.19
C TYR A 101 -1.70 -7.47 4.26
N LEU A 102 -1.94 -6.27 4.83
CA LEU A 102 -1.72 -5.00 4.14
C LEU A 102 -0.70 -4.19 4.94
N GLN A 103 0.38 -3.79 4.27
CA GLN A 103 1.32 -2.79 4.77
C GLN A 103 0.93 -1.44 4.18
N VAL A 104 0.62 -0.50 5.06
CA VAL A 104 0.27 0.88 4.69
C VAL A 104 1.41 1.80 5.11
N THR A 105 1.99 2.51 4.14
CA THR A 105 3.05 3.49 4.37
C THR A 105 2.46 4.88 4.15
N VAL A 106 2.42 5.68 5.22
CA VAL A 106 1.84 7.03 5.19
C VAL A 106 2.94 8.07 5.32
N PRO A 107 3.08 9.00 4.37
CA PRO A 107 4.14 10.00 4.38
C PRO A 107 4.02 10.94 5.57
N LYS A 108 5.16 11.50 5.99
CA LYS A 108 5.31 12.50 7.04
C LYS A 108 6.04 13.72 6.48
N ALA A 109 5.62 14.90 6.93
CA ALA A 109 6.34 16.14 6.66
C ALA A 109 6.38 17.04 7.90
N GLU A 110 7.34 17.96 7.95
CA GLU A 110 7.38 19.01 8.96
C GLU A 110 6.38 20.10 8.59
N VAL A 111 5.24 20.13 9.28
CA VAL A 111 4.16 21.08 9.02
C VAL A 111 3.60 21.68 10.31
N ILE A 112 3.02 22.85 10.21
CA ILE A 112 2.25 23.49 11.27
C ILE A 112 0.79 23.05 11.10
N THR A 113 0.30 22.25 12.01
CA THR A 113 -1.10 21.84 12.05
C THR A 113 -1.96 22.88 12.78
N VAL A 114 -3.24 22.91 12.46
CA VAL A 114 -4.24 23.79 13.06
C VAL A 114 -5.44 22.98 13.56
N ASP A 115 -6.14 23.51 14.56
CA ASP A 115 -7.42 22.94 15.00
C ASP A 115 -8.59 23.35 14.07
N ILE A 116 -9.80 22.92 14.41
CA ILE A 116 -11.00 23.23 13.62
C ILE A 116 -11.32 24.72 13.53
N ASP A 117 -10.85 25.51 14.51
CA ASP A 117 -11.04 26.96 14.56
C ASP A 117 -9.86 27.71 13.88
N GLY A 118 -8.91 27.00 13.28
CA GLY A 118 -7.73 27.57 12.61
C GLY A 118 -6.62 28.00 13.55
N LYS A 119 -6.69 27.66 14.84
CA LYS A 119 -5.63 27.95 15.80
C LYS A 119 -4.46 26.99 15.60
N ARG A 120 -3.25 27.55 15.50
CA ARG A 120 -2.03 26.76 15.38
C ARG A 120 -1.82 25.86 16.60
N LEU A 121 -1.56 24.58 16.35
CA LEU A 121 -1.15 23.60 17.36
C LEU A 121 0.38 23.67 17.60
N ASN A 122 0.87 22.94 18.59
CA ASN A 122 2.29 22.83 18.92
C ASN A 122 3.02 24.19 19.07
N ASP A 123 2.36 25.16 19.72
CA ASP A 123 2.87 26.54 19.86
C ASP A 123 3.19 27.23 18.54
N GLY A 124 2.53 26.83 17.46
CA GLY A 124 2.73 27.34 16.10
C GLY A 124 4.04 26.89 15.46
N LYS A 125 4.66 25.85 15.98
CA LYS A 125 5.89 25.26 15.41
C LYS A 125 5.53 24.15 14.45
N ALA A 126 6.32 24.04 13.37
CA ALA A 126 6.29 22.87 12.51
C ALA A 126 6.78 21.65 13.30
N VAL A 127 6.06 20.55 13.16
CA VAL A 127 6.41 19.26 13.72
C VAL A 127 6.23 18.18 12.67
N LEU A 128 7.04 17.14 12.76
CA LEU A 128 6.96 16.00 11.86
C LEU A 128 5.61 15.30 12.06
N THR A 129 4.73 15.44 11.08
CA THR A 129 3.32 15.01 11.13
C THR A 129 3.02 14.03 10.01
N GLN A 130 2.27 12.98 10.31
CA GLN A 130 1.68 12.10 9.30
C GLN A 130 0.66 12.91 8.48
N LEU A 131 0.78 12.88 7.14
CA LEU A 131 -0.01 13.76 6.29
C LEU A 131 -1.45 13.29 6.07
N TYR A 132 -1.69 11.98 6.12
CA TYR A 132 -3.03 11.44 5.90
C TYR A 132 -3.52 10.65 7.09
N GLU A 133 -4.78 10.87 7.44
CA GLU A 133 -5.52 10.10 8.43
C GLU A 133 -6.50 9.16 7.72
N TYR A 134 -6.72 7.99 8.29
CA TYR A 134 -7.74 7.03 7.86
C TYR A 134 -8.24 6.25 9.07
N LYS A 135 -9.40 5.64 8.91
CA LYS A 135 -9.98 4.76 9.92
C LYS A 135 -10.02 3.33 9.39
N ALA A 136 -9.19 2.46 9.96
CA ALA A 136 -9.20 1.05 9.61
C ALA A 136 -10.53 0.37 10.00
N ASP A 137 -11.00 -0.54 9.15
CA ASP A 137 -12.14 -1.41 9.46
C ASP A 137 -11.70 -2.50 10.44
N GLU A 138 -12.04 -2.31 11.70
CA GLU A 138 -11.73 -3.27 12.76
C GLU A 138 -12.65 -4.49 12.77
N THR A 139 -13.63 -4.61 11.89
CA THR A 139 -14.49 -5.80 11.82
C THR A 139 -13.73 -6.99 11.27
N GLN A 140 -12.97 -6.80 10.20
CA GLN A 140 -12.19 -7.85 9.56
C GLN A 140 -10.67 -7.72 9.77
N TRP A 141 -10.15 -6.51 10.01
CA TRP A 141 -8.73 -6.24 10.12
C TRP A 141 -8.27 -6.04 11.57
N THR A 142 -7.02 -6.31 11.82
CA THR A 142 -6.33 -6.02 13.09
C THR A 142 -4.93 -5.49 12.82
N LEU A 143 -4.55 -4.43 13.52
CA LEU A 143 -3.17 -3.91 13.47
C LEU A 143 -2.25 -4.92 14.16
N LEU A 144 -1.26 -5.45 13.44
CA LEU A 144 -0.25 -6.36 13.99
C LEU A 144 0.98 -5.61 14.50
N LYS A 145 1.49 -4.70 13.68
CA LYS A 145 2.74 -3.97 13.95
C LYS A 145 2.64 -2.55 13.39
N GLN A 146 3.42 -1.65 13.97
CA GLN A 146 3.61 -0.30 13.43
C GLN A 146 5.03 0.18 13.65
N ASN A 147 5.53 1.02 12.75
CA ASN A 147 6.77 1.76 12.90
C ASN A 147 6.48 3.25 12.64
N THR A 148 6.50 4.04 13.70
CA THR A 148 6.24 5.49 13.66
C THR A 148 7.49 6.32 13.90
N ASP A 149 8.65 5.68 14.07
CA ASP A 149 9.92 6.34 14.38
C ASP A 149 10.70 6.75 13.11
N ALA A 150 10.29 6.23 11.94
CA ALA A 150 10.92 6.63 10.69
C ALA A 150 10.65 8.12 10.38
N VAL A 151 11.66 8.80 9.84
CA VAL A 151 11.59 10.25 9.57
C VAL A 151 10.60 10.57 8.45
N ASN A 152 10.55 9.74 7.41
CA ASN A 152 9.80 10.09 6.19
C ASN A 152 8.38 9.52 6.13
N ALA A 153 8.08 8.49 6.91
CA ALA A 153 6.78 7.84 6.88
C ALA A 153 6.46 7.08 8.16
N ASN A 154 5.17 6.90 8.44
CA ASN A 154 4.68 5.89 9.37
C ASN A 154 4.31 4.64 8.57
N VAL A 155 4.65 3.47 9.10
CA VAL A 155 4.33 2.18 8.49
C VAL A 155 3.45 1.36 9.42
N TYR A 156 2.36 0.84 8.89
CA TYR A 156 1.38 0.04 9.61
C TYR A 156 1.22 -1.30 8.90
N LEU A 157 1.23 -2.39 9.66
CA LEU A 157 0.96 -3.73 9.15
C LEU A 157 -0.35 -4.24 9.74
N TYR A 158 -1.33 -4.44 8.88
CA TYR A 158 -2.62 -5.03 9.24
C TYR A 158 -2.69 -6.48 8.77
N ALA A 159 -3.46 -7.29 9.48
CA ALA A 159 -3.82 -8.65 9.07
C ALA A 159 -5.32 -8.86 9.14
N VAL A 160 -5.83 -9.74 8.31
CA VAL A 160 -7.20 -10.25 8.48
C VAL A 160 -7.32 -11.03 9.79
N LYS A 161 -8.49 -10.95 10.43
CA LYS A 161 -8.81 -11.70 11.67
C LYS A 161 -9.10 -13.18 11.43
N SER A 162 -9.47 -13.53 10.20
CA SER A 162 -9.72 -14.88 9.75
C SER A 162 -9.23 -15.08 8.33
N PRO A 163 -8.77 -16.29 7.97
CA PRO A 163 -8.34 -16.58 6.59
C PRO A 163 -9.43 -16.28 5.57
N ILE A 164 -9.01 -15.79 4.41
CA ILE A 164 -9.88 -15.50 3.29
C ILE A 164 -9.94 -16.71 2.37
N GLU A 165 -11.14 -17.22 2.13
CA GLU A 165 -11.39 -18.36 1.25
C GLU A 165 -11.08 -18.02 -0.21
N VAL A 166 -10.83 -19.07 -1.00
CA VAL A 166 -10.62 -18.96 -2.45
C VAL A 166 -11.80 -18.25 -3.13
N GLY A 167 -11.49 -17.29 -3.99
CA GLY A 167 -12.47 -16.48 -4.72
C GLY A 167 -13.22 -15.45 -3.85
N LYS A 168 -12.79 -15.24 -2.59
CA LYS A 168 -13.36 -14.21 -1.71
C LYS A 168 -12.43 -13.01 -1.61
N GLN A 169 -13.05 -11.85 -1.47
CA GLN A 169 -12.39 -10.56 -1.26
C GLN A 169 -12.55 -10.13 0.19
N THR A 170 -11.55 -9.44 0.73
CA THR A 170 -11.67 -8.79 2.04
C THR A 170 -12.62 -7.60 1.93
N VAL A 171 -13.14 -7.12 3.07
CA VAL A 171 -13.65 -5.74 3.11
C VAL A 171 -12.46 -4.78 2.93
N PRO A 172 -12.65 -3.56 2.40
CA PRO A 172 -11.61 -2.56 2.39
C PRO A 172 -11.00 -2.33 3.78
N LEU A 173 -9.68 -2.16 3.86
CA LEU A 173 -9.04 -1.81 5.13
C LEU A 173 -9.52 -0.46 5.66
N PHE A 174 -9.76 0.48 4.77
CA PHE A 174 -10.42 1.77 5.01
C PHE A 174 -11.11 2.21 3.71
N GLU A 175 -12.03 3.16 3.79
CA GLU A 175 -12.82 3.63 2.64
C GLU A 175 -12.40 5.01 2.14
N GLU A 176 -11.76 5.79 3.01
CA GLU A 176 -11.33 7.16 2.71
C GLU A 176 -10.05 7.53 3.47
N ILE A 177 -9.32 8.46 2.92
CA ILE A 177 -8.23 9.16 3.58
C ILE A 177 -8.58 10.64 3.72
N THR A 178 -7.99 11.31 4.71
CA THR A 178 -8.18 12.73 4.95
C THR A 178 -6.82 13.39 5.09
N LEU A 179 -6.56 14.45 4.30
CA LEU A 179 -5.36 15.27 4.49
C LEU A 179 -5.49 16.00 5.84
N VAL A 180 -4.46 15.92 6.69
CA VAL A 180 -4.44 16.57 7.98
C VAL A 180 -4.70 18.08 7.85
N ASN A 181 -5.26 18.67 8.90
CA ASN A 181 -5.52 20.11 8.92
C ASN A 181 -4.21 20.87 9.18
N LEU A 182 -3.61 21.38 8.13
CA LEU A 182 -2.34 22.12 8.12
C LEU A 182 -2.51 23.51 7.50
N ILE A 183 -1.55 24.39 7.73
CA ILE A 183 -1.52 25.71 7.07
C ILE A 183 -1.17 25.48 5.59
N GLU A 184 -1.96 26.06 4.68
CA GLU A 184 -1.71 25.99 3.24
C GLU A 184 -0.32 26.52 2.84
N GLY A 185 0.24 25.94 1.77
CA GLY A 185 1.52 26.36 1.20
C GLY A 185 2.76 25.88 1.98
N GLN A 186 2.61 24.90 2.88
CA GLN A 186 3.75 24.31 3.58
C GLN A 186 4.32 23.08 2.87
N LEU A 187 3.52 22.42 2.04
CA LEU A 187 3.96 21.31 1.20
C LEU A 187 4.36 21.85 -0.16
N ASP A 188 5.44 21.30 -0.71
CA ASP A 188 5.84 21.58 -2.07
C ASP A 188 4.80 20.94 -3.02
N PRO A 189 4.13 21.71 -3.88
CA PRO A 189 3.17 21.14 -4.82
C PRO A 189 3.81 20.22 -5.87
N ASP A 190 5.12 20.33 -6.06
CA ASP A 190 5.88 19.49 -6.97
C ASP A 190 6.45 18.24 -6.28
N GLU A 191 6.25 18.08 -4.98
CA GLU A 191 6.69 16.90 -4.20
C GLU A 191 5.55 15.91 -3.98
N ILE A 192 5.76 14.68 -4.43
CA ILE A 192 4.77 13.61 -4.30
C ILE A 192 4.62 13.16 -2.84
N GLN A 193 3.41 13.23 -2.32
CA GLN A 193 3.04 12.72 -1.01
C GLN A 193 2.22 11.43 -1.15
N MET A 194 2.88 10.29 -1.32
CA MET A 194 2.21 9.00 -1.61
C MET A 194 1.86 8.22 -0.35
N ILE A 195 0.65 7.65 -0.32
CA ILE A 195 0.34 6.49 0.52
C ILE A 195 0.65 5.24 -0.32
N ASP A 196 1.63 4.44 0.14
CA ASP A 196 1.97 3.18 -0.51
C ASP A 196 1.30 2.01 0.22
N ILE A 197 0.65 1.12 -0.54
CA ILE A 197 -0.04 -0.05 -0.01
C ILE A 197 0.54 -1.29 -0.65
N LYS A 198 0.98 -2.24 0.20
CA LYS A 198 1.50 -3.53 -0.24
C LYS A 198 0.70 -4.65 0.38
N ALA A 199 0.24 -5.57 -0.46
CA ALA A 199 -0.46 -6.77 -0.03
C ALA A 199 0.50 -7.96 0.03
N PHE A 200 0.37 -8.76 1.10
CA PHE A 200 1.09 -10.01 1.29
C PHE A 200 0.11 -11.10 1.69
N ALA A 201 0.41 -12.34 1.30
CA ALA A 201 -0.41 -13.47 1.71
C ALA A 201 0.40 -14.75 1.91
N ILE A 202 -0.09 -15.59 2.80
CA ILE A 202 0.40 -16.95 3.03
C ILE A 202 -0.79 -17.88 3.20
N GLN A 203 -0.69 -19.12 2.69
CA GLN A 203 -1.74 -20.12 2.93
C GLN A 203 -2.04 -20.27 4.42
N SER A 204 -3.29 -20.52 4.76
CA SER A 204 -3.71 -20.63 6.15
C SER A 204 -3.44 -22.01 6.76
N ASP A 205 -3.39 -23.06 5.92
CA ASP A 205 -3.19 -24.42 6.38
C ASP A 205 -1.82 -24.63 7.04
N ASN A 206 -1.82 -25.17 8.27
CA ASN A 206 -0.63 -25.44 9.08
C ASN A 206 0.22 -24.19 9.43
N THR A 207 -0.33 -23.00 9.33
CA THR A 207 0.40 -21.75 9.65
C THR A 207 0.06 -21.19 11.02
N GLY A 208 -1.04 -21.63 11.63
CA GLY A 208 -1.49 -21.16 12.94
C GLY A 208 -2.29 -19.86 12.86
N THR A 209 -2.10 -18.99 13.83
CA THR A 209 -2.73 -17.65 13.85
C THR A 209 -2.13 -16.71 12.80
N ASN A 210 -2.77 -15.57 12.55
CA ASN A 210 -2.25 -14.56 11.64
C ASN A 210 -0.84 -14.07 12.03
N ILE A 211 -0.52 -13.97 13.33
CA ILE A 211 0.82 -13.58 13.81
C ILE A 211 1.85 -14.68 13.52
N GLU A 212 1.51 -15.95 13.81
CA GLU A 212 2.40 -17.09 13.54
C GLU A 212 2.63 -17.27 12.04
N ALA A 213 1.57 -17.08 11.24
CA ALA A 213 1.64 -17.13 9.79
C ALA A 213 2.53 -16.01 9.23
N TRP A 214 2.40 -14.77 9.75
CA TRP A 214 3.29 -13.67 9.38
C TRP A 214 4.75 -13.98 9.66
N ASN A 215 5.06 -14.48 10.84
CA ASN A 215 6.43 -14.85 11.20
C ASN A 215 7.00 -15.94 10.28
N LYS A 216 6.17 -16.93 9.90
CA LYS A 216 6.56 -17.93 8.90
C LYS A 216 6.79 -17.29 7.53
N TYR A 217 5.92 -16.37 7.10
CA TYR A 217 6.07 -15.65 5.84
C TYR A 217 7.40 -14.91 5.77
N VAL A 218 7.72 -14.10 6.78
CA VAL A 218 8.98 -13.33 6.86
C VAL A 218 10.20 -14.25 6.87
N ASN A 219 10.15 -15.36 7.59
CA ASN A 219 11.26 -16.32 7.67
C ASN A 219 11.52 -17.06 6.33
N GLN A 220 10.48 -17.23 5.50
CA GLN A 220 10.58 -17.92 4.20
C GLN A 220 10.83 -16.94 3.05
N ALA A 221 10.66 -15.64 3.28
CA ALA A 221 10.79 -14.61 2.27
C ALA A 221 12.21 -14.55 1.71
N ASP A 222 12.32 -14.36 0.40
CA ASP A 222 13.57 -14.02 -0.26
C ASP A 222 14.01 -12.58 0.06
N ASP A 223 15.16 -12.18 -0.44
CA ASP A 223 15.72 -10.86 -0.12
C ASP A 223 14.86 -9.72 -0.72
N GLN A 224 14.21 -9.93 -1.86
CA GLN A 224 13.35 -8.91 -2.48
C GLN A 224 12.08 -8.67 -1.64
N ILE A 225 11.47 -9.75 -1.15
CA ILE A 225 10.31 -9.66 -0.26
C ILE A 225 10.71 -9.00 1.07
N LYS A 226 11.87 -9.37 1.63
CA LYS A 226 12.38 -8.77 2.87
C LYS A 226 12.68 -7.28 2.74
N GLU A 227 13.10 -6.81 1.56
CA GLU A 227 13.26 -5.38 1.26
C GLU A 227 11.91 -4.67 1.16
N ALA A 228 10.87 -5.34 0.63
CA ALA A 228 9.53 -4.79 0.55
C ALA A 228 8.83 -4.66 1.91
N ILE A 229 9.22 -5.50 2.90
CA ILE A 229 8.71 -5.45 4.26
C ILE A 229 9.44 -4.35 5.04
N LEU A 230 8.76 -3.26 5.31
CA LEU A 230 9.34 -2.10 6.01
C LEU A 230 9.26 -2.21 7.54
N ILE A 231 8.41 -3.09 8.06
CA ILE A 231 8.28 -3.37 9.49
C ILE A 231 9.09 -4.61 9.83
N LYS A 232 10.29 -4.40 10.38
CA LYS A 232 11.16 -5.46 10.91
C LYS A 232 10.91 -5.61 12.41
N ASP A 233 11.22 -6.79 12.95
CA ASP A 233 11.12 -7.10 14.39
C ASP A 233 12.01 -6.17 15.24
#